data_a199e4b6cdedcfa8f5b8fd617cca6eab
#
_entry.id   a199e4b6cdedcfa8f5b8fd617cca6eab
#
_cell.length_a   1.000
_cell.length_b   1.000
_cell.length_c   1.000
_cell.angle_alpha   90.00
_cell.angle_beta   90.00
_cell.angle_gamma   90.00
#
_symmetry.space_group_name_H-M   'P 1'
#
loop_
_entity.id
_entity.type
_entity.pdbx_description
1 polymer ?
#
loop_
_entity_poly.entity_id
_entity_poly.type
_entity_poly.pdbx_seq_one_letter_code
_entity_poly.pdbx_strand_id
1 'polypeptide(L)'
;MFSHMTMAFARYIVRPADGENGPQQWMQKPILRLVGQGAAWVACFIILSGFVNSLKPVKLARQGNIDTALSNLAVSAFRRTFRLFLPATTATILSWFICQFGAYETARQSDAYWLYLTSPAQSYSWGTAIEDLIRAIRNTWLFNPDNPYDQPQWALLYLLEGSFICFAALLATINLTPRFRVMTLTICWFWSWNWGIRIGDREC
;
A
#
# COMPACT_ATOMS: atom_id res chain seq x y z
N MET A 1 12.50 -0.70 0.20
CA MET A 1 13.73 -0.02 -0.27
C MET A 1 14.39 -0.73 -1.44
N PHE A 2 14.74 -2.01 -1.34
CA PHE A 2 15.38 -2.78 -2.41
C PHE A 2 14.60 -2.80 -3.73
N SER A 3 13.28 -2.97 -3.69
CA SER A 3 12.40 -2.95 -4.88
C SER A 3 12.45 -1.62 -5.64
N HIS A 4 12.56 -0.48 -4.97
CA HIS A 4 12.68 0.82 -5.63
C HIS A 4 14.07 1.01 -6.26
N MET A 5 15.12 0.48 -5.61
CA MET A 5 16.46 0.45 -6.19
C MET A 5 16.51 -0.44 -7.45
N THR A 6 15.85 -1.61 -7.43
CA THR A 6 15.76 -2.46 -8.62
C THR A 6 14.99 -1.77 -9.75
N MET A 7 13.92 -1.04 -9.47
CA MET A 7 13.20 -0.27 -10.49
C MET A 7 14.03 0.88 -11.05
N ALA A 8 14.85 1.53 -10.23
CA ALA A 8 15.68 2.64 -10.65
C ALA A 8 16.90 2.19 -11.51
N PHE A 9 17.59 1.13 -11.08
CA PHE A 9 18.90 0.77 -11.63
C PHE A 9 18.96 -0.57 -12.34
N ALA A 10 18.01 -1.50 -12.07
CA ALA A 10 18.04 -2.87 -12.57
C ALA A 10 16.63 -3.34 -12.96
N ARG A 11 15.94 -2.57 -13.79
CA ARG A 11 14.53 -2.82 -14.18
C ARG A 11 14.34 -4.20 -14.84
N TYR A 12 15.38 -4.77 -15.44
CA TYR A 12 15.33 -6.10 -16.03
C TYR A 12 14.98 -7.19 -15.00
N ILE A 13 15.32 -7.01 -13.72
CA ILE A 13 15.02 -7.99 -12.64
C ILE A 13 13.51 -8.13 -12.42
N VAL A 14 12.74 -7.07 -12.67
CA VAL A 14 11.28 -7.08 -12.47
C VAL A 14 10.56 -7.85 -13.57
N ARG A 15 11.18 -7.95 -14.77
CA ARG A 15 10.64 -8.69 -15.92
C ARG A 15 11.00 -10.17 -15.86
N PRO A 16 10.14 -11.08 -16.37
CA PRO A 16 10.41 -12.52 -16.36
C PRO A 16 11.52 -12.92 -17.34
N ALA A 17 11.73 -12.14 -18.41
CA ALA A 17 12.77 -12.33 -19.43
C ALA A 17 13.04 -11.01 -20.15
N ASP A 18 14.16 -10.93 -20.87
CA ASP A 18 14.50 -9.80 -21.74
C ASP A 18 13.84 -9.99 -23.13
N GLY A 19 12.53 -9.67 -23.23
CA GLY A 19 11.70 -9.89 -24.41
C GLY A 19 10.98 -11.25 -24.41
N GLU A 20 10.12 -11.50 -25.41
CA GLU A 20 9.27 -12.70 -25.47
C GLU A 20 10.08 -14.02 -25.55
N ASN A 21 11.27 -14.00 -26.10
CA ASN A 21 12.15 -15.17 -26.26
C ASN A 21 13.60 -14.93 -25.82
N GLY A 22 13.83 -13.90 -24.99
CA GLY A 22 15.17 -13.55 -24.53
C GLY A 22 15.72 -14.50 -23.46
N PRO A 23 17.05 -14.60 -23.33
CA PRO A 23 17.65 -15.41 -22.28
C PRO A 23 17.31 -14.88 -20.89
N GLN A 24 16.87 -15.78 -20.02
CA GLN A 24 16.64 -15.43 -18.62
C GLN A 24 17.96 -15.28 -17.87
N GLN A 25 18.16 -14.12 -17.29
CA GLN A 25 19.26 -13.92 -16.36
C GLN A 25 18.96 -14.61 -15.02
N TRP A 26 19.99 -14.96 -14.28
CA TRP A 26 19.84 -15.70 -13.01
C TRP A 26 18.94 -14.99 -11.98
N MET A 27 18.95 -13.64 -11.93
CA MET A 27 18.09 -12.83 -11.05
C MET A 27 16.63 -12.79 -11.50
N GLN A 28 16.31 -13.13 -12.73
CA GLN A 28 14.97 -13.21 -13.28
C GLN A 28 14.25 -14.53 -12.95
N LYS A 29 14.98 -15.51 -12.39
CA LYS A 29 14.40 -16.78 -11.96
C LYS A 29 13.32 -16.55 -10.88
N PRO A 30 12.24 -17.35 -10.86
CA PRO A 30 11.04 -17.07 -10.06
C PRO A 30 11.30 -16.76 -8.59
N ILE A 31 12.17 -17.52 -7.91
CA ILE A 31 12.46 -17.32 -6.47
C ILE A 31 13.31 -16.08 -6.24
N LEU A 32 14.35 -15.85 -7.07
CA LEU A 32 15.26 -14.71 -6.92
C LEU A 32 14.58 -13.40 -7.28
N ARG A 33 13.70 -13.44 -8.30
CA ARG A 33 12.89 -12.28 -8.69
C ARG A 33 11.97 -11.78 -7.58
N LEU A 34 11.48 -12.66 -6.69
CA LEU A 34 10.65 -12.26 -5.54
C LEU A 34 11.33 -11.21 -4.66
N VAL A 35 12.64 -11.22 -4.55
CA VAL A 35 13.39 -10.24 -3.75
C VAL A 35 13.20 -8.81 -4.29
N GLY A 36 13.12 -8.65 -5.62
CA GLY A 36 12.85 -7.37 -6.28
C GLY A 36 11.37 -6.99 -6.41
N GLN A 37 10.45 -7.91 -6.16
CA GLN A 37 9.00 -7.74 -6.36
C GLN A 37 8.34 -7.06 -5.15
N GLY A 38 8.29 -5.72 -5.15
CA GLY A 38 7.66 -4.95 -4.07
C GLY A 38 6.19 -5.31 -3.83
N ALA A 39 5.41 -5.56 -4.88
CA ALA A 39 3.99 -5.90 -4.78
C ALA A 39 3.75 -7.20 -4.00
N ALA A 40 4.58 -8.23 -4.18
CA ALA A 40 4.48 -9.48 -3.44
C ALA A 40 4.70 -9.28 -1.93
N TRP A 41 5.67 -8.46 -1.57
CA TRP A 41 5.94 -8.12 -0.17
C TRP A 41 4.83 -7.28 0.47
N VAL A 42 4.23 -6.36 -0.29
CA VAL A 42 3.06 -5.59 0.16
C VAL A 42 1.88 -6.53 0.41
N ALA A 43 1.62 -7.50 -0.48
CA ALA A 43 0.57 -8.50 -0.28
C ALA A 43 0.80 -9.34 0.98
N CYS A 44 2.02 -9.84 1.21
CA CYS A 44 2.38 -10.55 2.43
C CYS A 44 2.16 -9.67 3.68
N PHE A 45 2.52 -8.38 3.59
CA PHE A 45 2.35 -7.46 4.69
C PHE A 45 0.88 -7.17 5.00
N ILE A 46 0.01 -7.11 3.98
CA ILE A 46 -1.44 -6.95 4.15
C ILE A 46 -2.02 -8.17 4.88
N ILE A 47 -1.64 -9.38 4.48
CA ILE A 47 -2.10 -10.62 5.12
C ILE A 47 -1.66 -10.66 6.59
N LEU A 48 -0.38 -10.42 6.87
CA LEU A 48 0.16 -10.38 8.23
C LEU A 48 -0.53 -9.31 9.08
N SER A 49 -0.77 -8.15 8.50
CA SER A 49 -1.48 -7.04 9.13
C SER A 49 -2.91 -7.42 9.50
N GLY A 50 -3.66 -8.06 8.60
CA GLY A 50 -5.01 -8.58 8.87
C GLY A 50 -5.01 -9.59 10.02
N PHE A 51 -4.06 -10.52 10.00
CA PHE A 51 -3.88 -11.52 11.06
C PHE A 51 -3.64 -10.87 12.43
N VAL A 52 -2.65 -9.98 12.53
CA VAL A 52 -2.30 -9.32 13.81
C VAL A 52 -3.46 -8.46 14.34
N ASN A 53 -4.16 -7.74 13.46
CA ASN A 53 -5.29 -6.90 13.85
C ASN A 53 -6.50 -7.71 14.34
N SER A 54 -6.67 -8.94 13.87
CA SER A 54 -7.79 -9.81 14.24
C SER A 54 -7.56 -10.60 15.53
N LEU A 55 -6.31 -10.86 15.93
CA LEU A 55 -5.98 -11.73 17.06
C LEU A 55 -6.66 -11.31 18.37
N LYS A 56 -6.49 -10.07 18.78
CA LYS A 56 -6.99 -9.57 20.07
C LYS A 56 -8.52 -9.49 20.11
N PRO A 57 -9.22 -8.90 19.13
CA PRO A 57 -10.68 -8.87 19.11
C PRO A 57 -11.31 -10.27 19.09
N VAL A 58 -10.77 -11.19 18.29
CA VAL A 58 -11.27 -12.57 18.22
C VAL A 58 -11.07 -13.31 19.53
N LYS A 59 -9.93 -13.12 20.21
CA LYS A 59 -9.67 -13.71 21.51
C LYS A 59 -10.65 -13.21 22.56
N LEU A 60 -10.90 -11.91 22.63
CA LEU A 60 -11.87 -11.31 23.57
C LEU A 60 -13.30 -11.78 23.29
N ALA A 61 -13.71 -11.84 22.03
CA ALA A 61 -15.02 -12.32 21.64
C ALA A 61 -15.24 -13.79 22.03
N ARG A 62 -14.20 -14.65 21.92
CA ARG A 62 -14.25 -16.06 22.37
C ARG A 62 -14.40 -16.20 23.89
N GLN A 63 -13.94 -15.20 24.64
CA GLN A 63 -14.09 -15.14 26.10
C GLN A 63 -15.46 -14.60 26.55
N GLY A 64 -16.35 -14.27 25.61
CA GLY A 64 -17.66 -13.69 25.91
C GLY A 64 -17.64 -12.18 26.15
N ASN A 65 -16.49 -11.53 26.11
CA ASN A 65 -16.33 -10.10 26.37
C ASN A 65 -16.52 -9.27 25.09
N ILE A 66 -17.73 -9.28 24.52
CA ILE A 66 -18.04 -8.67 23.23
C ILE A 66 -17.84 -7.15 23.26
N ASP A 67 -18.34 -6.46 24.31
CA ASP A 67 -18.23 -5.01 24.44
C ASP A 67 -16.77 -4.55 24.49
N THR A 68 -15.93 -5.27 25.21
CA THR A 68 -14.49 -5.02 25.27
C THR A 68 -13.83 -5.29 23.91
N ALA A 69 -14.28 -6.29 23.17
CA ALA A 69 -13.79 -6.60 21.83
C ALA A 69 -14.13 -5.48 20.84
N LEU A 70 -15.36 -4.97 20.88
CA LEU A 70 -15.83 -3.84 20.04
C LEU A 70 -15.07 -2.55 20.35
N SER A 71 -14.91 -2.22 21.62
CA SER A 71 -14.12 -1.05 22.04
C SER A 71 -12.67 -1.16 21.58
N ASN A 72 -12.03 -2.33 21.75
CA ASN A 72 -10.69 -2.57 21.23
C ASN A 72 -10.59 -2.43 19.71
N LEU A 73 -11.59 -2.88 18.97
CA LEU A 73 -11.65 -2.78 17.52
C LEU A 73 -11.68 -1.31 17.08
N ALA A 74 -12.57 -0.50 17.69
CA ALA A 74 -12.68 0.92 17.42
C ALA A 74 -11.37 1.68 17.71
N VAL A 75 -10.78 1.46 18.88
CA VAL A 75 -9.51 2.07 19.29
C VAL A 75 -8.38 1.63 18.36
N SER A 76 -8.36 0.37 17.94
CA SER A 76 -7.34 -0.15 17.02
C SER A 76 -7.45 0.49 15.64
N ALA A 77 -8.68 0.64 15.10
CA ALA A 77 -8.92 1.30 13.83
C ALA A 77 -8.44 2.76 13.86
N PHE A 78 -8.83 3.50 14.90
CA PHE A 78 -8.43 4.89 15.08
C PHE A 78 -6.91 5.05 15.17
N ARG A 79 -6.26 4.31 16.08
CA ARG A 79 -4.81 4.36 16.26
C ARG A 79 -4.04 3.99 14.99
N ARG A 80 -4.56 3.02 14.23
CA ARG A 80 -3.92 2.58 12.98
C ARG A 80 -3.98 3.67 11.92
N THR A 81 -5.12 4.33 11.77
CA THR A 81 -5.28 5.44 10.83
C THR A 81 -4.21 6.50 11.08
N PHE A 82 -4.11 7.00 12.30
CA PHE A 82 -3.13 8.03 12.63
C PHE A 82 -1.68 7.55 12.54
N ARG A 83 -1.40 6.30 12.90
CA ARG A 83 -0.06 5.72 12.74
C ARG A 83 0.43 5.65 11.30
N LEU A 84 -0.49 5.51 10.36
CA LEU A 84 -0.14 5.44 8.94
C LEU A 84 -0.12 6.84 8.31
N PHE A 85 -1.13 7.65 8.55
CA PHE A 85 -1.26 8.96 7.90
C PHE A 85 -0.30 10.02 8.43
N LEU A 86 -0.05 10.08 9.74
CA LEU A 86 0.85 11.11 10.28
C LEU A 86 2.28 10.98 9.74
N PRO A 87 2.93 9.81 9.77
CA PRO A 87 4.25 9.66 9.15
C PRO A 87 4.24 9.92 7.64
N ALA A 88 3.19 9.48 6.93
CA ALA A 88 3.05 9.72 5.50
C ALA A 88 2.93 11.22 5.19
N THR A 89 2.08 11.95 5.91
CA THR A 89 1.95 13.40 5.77
C THR A 89 3.28 14.10 6.05
N THR A 90 3.98 13.69 7.10
CA THR A 90 5.30 14.24 7.43
C THR A 90 6.31 13.97 6.32
N ALA A 91 6.33 12.74 5.77
CA ALA A 91 7.21 12.38 4.67
C ALA A 91 6.89 13.20 3.40
N THR A 92 5.61 13.40 3.08
CA THR A 92 5.19 14.26 1.94
C THR A 92 5.67 15.70 2.13
N ILE A 93 5.51 16.28 3.32
CA ILE A 93 5.97 17.64 3.62
C ILE A 93 7.49 17.74 3.47
N LEU A 94 8.24 16.79 4.00
CA LEU A 94 9.69 16.77 3.89
C LEU A 94 10.16 16.62 2.44
N SER A 95 9.56 15.69 1.69
CA SER A 95 9.86 15.48 0.27
C SER A 95 9.52 16.70 -0.58
N TRP A 96 8.38 17.33 -0.32
CA TRP A 96 7.99 18.59 -0.96
C TRP A 96 9.03 19.69 -0.68
N PHE A 97 9.46 19.82 0.57
CA PHE A 97 10.46 20.81 0.95
C PHE A 97 11.79 20.59 0.21
N ILE A 98 12.27 19.34 0.18
CA ILE A 98 13.46 18.94 -0.57
C ILE A 98 13.29 19.26 -2.08
N CYS A 99 12.10 19.05 -2.64
CA CYS A 99 11.80 19.37 -4.02
C CYS A 99 11.92 20.89 -4.30
N GLN A 100 11.40 21.74 -3.40
CA GLN A 100 11.44 23.20 -3.57
C GLN A 100 12.86 23.76 -3.46
N PHE A 101 13.80 23.06 -2.82
CA PHE A 101 15.23 23.40 -2.85
C PHE A 101 15.96 22.91 -4.11
N GLY A 102 15.28 22.32 -5.06
CA GLY A 102 15.86 21.91 -6.34
C GLY A 102 16.61 20.57 -6.28
N ALA A 103 16.59 19.84 -5.16
CA ALA A 103 17.30 18.57 -5.05
C ALA A 103 16.76 17.50 -6.01
N TYR A 104 15.50 17.58 -6.41
CA TYR A 104 14.90 16.66 -7.38
C TYR A 104 15.34 16.94 -8.83
N GLU A 105 15.89 18.10 -9.12
CA GLU A 105 16.44 18.39 -10.44
C GLU A 105 17.64 17.49 -10.75
N THR A 106 18.47 17.20 -9.75
CA THR A 106 19.55 16.21 -9.88
C THR A 106 19.00 14.80 -10.19
N ALA A 107 17.87 14.41 -9.60
CA ALA A 107 17.22 13.14 -9.88
C ALA A 107 16.62 13.09 -11.30
N ARG A 108 16.09 14.22 -11.79
CA ARG A 108 15.57 14.37 -13.15
C ARG A 108 16.65 14.33 -14.23
N GLN A 109 17.87 14.72 -13.88
CA GLN A 109 19.04 14.67 -14.79
C GLN A 109 19.77 13.32 -14.72
N SER A 110 19.31 12.38 -13.87
CA SER A 110 19.94 11.07 -13.76
C SER A 110 19.54 10.14 -14.91
N ASP A 111 20.42 9.21 -15.27
CA ASP A 111 20.15 8.16 -16.26
C ASP A 111 19.14 7.10 -15.77
N ALA A 112 18.69 7.19 -14.51
CA ALA A 112 17.72 6.29 -13.97
C ALA A 112 16.32 6.64 -14.49
N TYR A 113 15.86 5.91 -15.51
CA TYR A 113 14.61 6.14 -16.23
C TYR A 113 13.38 6.35 -15.30
N TRP A 114 13.29 5.59 -14.22
CA TRP A 114 12.19 5.73 -13.28
C TRP A 114 12.25 7.04 -12.50
N LEU A 115 13.44 7.44 -12.03
CA LEU A 115 13.64 8.70 -11.32
C LEU A 115 13.36 9.90 -12.23
N TYR A 116 13.84 9.83 -13.46
CA TYR A 116 13.59 10.86 -14.48
C TYR A 116 12.09 11.08 -14.70
N LEU A 117 11.28 10.02 -14.83
CA LEU A 117 9.85 10.12 -15.10
C LEU A 117 9.01 10.53 -13.87
N THR A 118 9.42 10.14 -12.67
CA THR A 118 8.57 10.26 -11.48
C THR A 118 8.95 11.41 -10.56
N SER A 119 10.11 12.04 -10.77
CA SER A 119 10.55 13.17 -9.95
C SER A 119 9.79 14.45 -10.34
N PRO A 120 9.06 15.10 -9.41
CA PRO A 120 8.35 16.33 -9.69
C PRO A 120 9.32 17.48 -9.94
N ALA A 121 8.89 18.43 -10.77
CA ALA A 121 9.62 19.68 -10.99
C ALA A 121 9.40 20.64 -9.81
N GLN A 122 10.35 21.56 -9.63
CA GLN A 122 10.19 22.70 -8.72
C GLN A 122 9.06 23.60 -9.19
N SER A 123 8.23 24.09 -8.26
CA SER A 123 7.13 24.99 -8.59
C SER A 123 7.63 26.39 -8.90
N TYR A 124 6.94 27.10 -9.80
CA TYR A 124 7.35 28.45 -10.25
C TYR A 124 7.28 29.53 -9.17
N SER A 125 6.40 29.36 -8.19
CA SER A 125 6.22 30.33 -7.10
C SER A 125 5.88 29.60 -5.80
N TRP A 126 6.09 30.28 -4.68
CA TRP A 126 5.73 29.73 -3.37
C TRP A 126 4.21 29.51 -3.21
N GLY A 127 3.38 30.33 -3.89
CA GLY A 127 1.94 30.14 -3.89
C GLY A 127 1.54 28.82 -4.53
N THR A 128 2.03 28.56 -5.75
CA THR A 128 1.79 27.28 -6.46
C THR A 128 2.40 26.09 -5.71
N ALA A 129 3.56 26.28 -5.09
CA ALA A 129 4.20 25.24 -4.29
C ALA A 129 3.34 24.80 -3.09
N ILE A 130 2.70 25.75 -2.40
CA ILE A 130 1.80 25.47 -1.28
C ILE A 130 0.51 24.80 -1.78
N GLU A 131 -0.04 25.23 -2.90
CA GLU A 131 -1.22 24.59 -3.51
C GLU A 131 -0.93 23.12 -3.87
N ASP A 132 0.24 22.84 -4.45
CA ASP A 132 0.68 21.50 -4.80
C ASP A 132 0.86 20.62 -3.54
N LEU A 133 1.40 21.17 -2.46
CA LEU A 133 1.50 20.48 -1.17
C LEU A 133 0.12 20.15 -0.59
N ILE A 134 -0.79 21.12 -0.57
CA ILE A 134 -2.16 20.90 -0.07
C ILE A 134 -2.87 19.84 -0.91
N ARG A 135 -2.68 19.88 -2.24
CA ARG A 135 -3.23 18.87 -3.15
C ARG A 135 -2.66 17.48 -2.85
N ALA A 136 -1.36 17.35 -2.68
CA ALA A 136 -0.71 16.08 -2.36
C ALA A 136 -1.19 15.50 -1.02
N ILE A 137 -1.26 16.32 0.03
CA ILE A 137 -1.80 15.91 1.34
C ILE A 137 -3.26 15.50 1.22
N ARG A 138 -4.08 16.31 0.56
CA ARG A 138 -5.50 15.99 0.32
C ARG A 138 -5.66 14.67 -0.41
N ASN A 139 -4.88 14.42 -1.46
CA ASN A 139 -4.91 13.16 -2.22
C ASN A 139 -4.60 11.98 -1.29
N THR A 140 -3.55 12.07 -0.48
CA THR A 140 -3.20 11.05 0.49
C THR A 140 -4.37 10.73 1.44
N TRP A 141 -5.04 11.76 2.00
CA TRP A 141 -6.15 11.58 2.94
C TRP A 141 -7.46 11.17 2.27
N LEU A 142 -7.63 11.41 0.97
CA LEU A 142 -8.81 10.98 0.18
C LEU A 142 -8.62 9.63 -0.51
N PHE A 143 -7.61 8.86 -0.13
CA PHE A 143 -7.30 7.55 -0.73
C PHE A 143 -7.02 7.62 -2.23
N ASN A 144 -6.46 8.73 -2.70
CA ASN A 144 -5.95 8.84 -4.05
C ASN A 144 -4.45 8.50 -4.06
N PRO A 145 -3.98 7.52 -4.85
CA PRO A 145 -2.58 7.12 -4.89
C PRO A 145 -1.65 8.15 -5.55
N ASP A 146 -2.21 9.21 -6.12
CA ASP A 146 -1.45 10.24 -6.84
C ASP A 146 -0.78 11.22 -5.87
N ASN A 147 0.43 10.84 -5.42
CA ASN A 147 1.32 11.70 -4.64
C ASN A 147 2.68 11.81 -5.35
N PRO A 148 2.96 12.93 -6.05
CA PRO A 148 4.19 13.07 -6.82
C PRO A 148 5.45 13.17 -5.95
N TYR A 149 5.32 13.61 -4.68
CA TYR A 149 6.46 13.81 -3.79
C TYR A 149 6.90 12.54 -3.06
N ASP A 150 5.99 11.59 -2.86
CA ASP A 150 6.29 10.34 -2.15
C ASP A 150 5.59 9.15 -2.83
N GLN A 151 6.19 8.69 -3.90
CA GLN A 151 5.70 7.56 -4.71
C GLN A 151 5.41 6.28 -3.90
N PRO A 152 6.22 5.88 -2.90
CA PRO A 152 5.94 4.69 -2.10
C PRO A 152 4.63 4.71 -1.31
N GLN A 153 3.98 5.85 -1.16
CA GLN A 153 2.72 5.97 -0.42
C GLN A 153 1.53 5.22 -1.03
N TRP A 154 1.60 4.82 -2.32
CA TRP A 154 0.55 3.99 -2.91
C TRP A 154 0.26 2.72 -2.09
N ALA A 155 1.29 2.09 -1.54
CA ALA A 155 1.15 0.89 -0.72
C ALA A 155 0.43 1.14 0.63
N LEU A 156 0.55 2.36 1.16
CA LEU A 156 -0.07 2.77 2.42
C LEU A 156 -1.59 2.74 2.34
N LEU A 157 -2.14 3.19 1.20
CA LEU A 157 -3.58 3.20 0.96
C LEU A 157 -4.15 1.79 1.00
N TYR A 158 -3.54 0.84 0.29
CA TYR A 158 -3.96 -0.57 0.30
C TYR A 158 -3.85 -1.20 1.70
N LEU A 159 -2.82 -0.81 2.48
CA LEU A 159 -2.66 -1.28 3.86
C LEU A 159 -3.77 -0.77 4.78
N LEU A 160 -4.20 0.46 4.59
CA LEU A 160 -5.26 1.06 5.39
C LEU A 160 -6.62 0.51 4.97
N GLU A 161 -6.90 0.46 3.66
CA GLU A 161 -8.12 -0.12 3.11
C GLU A 161 -8.28 -1.58 3.54
N GLY A 162 -7.25 -2.41 3.36
CA GLY A 162 -7.25 -3.80 3.83
C GLY A 162 -7.48 -3.93 5.34
N SER A 163 -7.00 -2.96 6.13
CA SER A 163 -7.26 -2.94 7.57
C SER A 163 -8.70 -2.60 7.89
N PHE A 164 -9.31 -1.64 7.19
CA PHE A 164 -10.72 -1.30 7.36
C PHE A 164 -11.64 -2.44 6.92
N ILE A 165 -11.33 -3.11 5.82
CA ILE A 165 -12.06 -4.32 5.40
C ILE A 165 -11.97 -5.39 6.50
N CYS A 166 -10.79 -5.62 7.08
CA CYS A 166 -10.60 -6.56 8.18
C CYS A 166 -11.44 -6.15 9.41
N PHE A 167 -11.42 -4.88 9.80
CA PHE A 167 -12.21 -4.38 10.94
C PHE A 167 -13.71 -4.48 10.68
N ALA A 168 -14.18 -4.16 9.48
CA ALA A 168 -15.58 -4.28 9.10
C ALA A 168 -16.03 -5.75 9.11
N ALA A 169 -15.22 -6.66 8.58
CA ALA A 169 -15.49 -8.09 8.58
C ALA A 169 -15.54 -8.66 10.02
N LEU A 170 -14.63 -8.21 10.90
CA LEU A 170 -14.66 -8.58 12.31
C LEU A 170 -15.90 -8.03 13.01
N LEU A 171 -16.25 -6.77 12.77
CA LEU A 171 -17.44 -6.14 13.34
C LEU A 171 -18.73 -6.90 12.95
N ALA A 172 -18.86 -7.23 11.65
CA ALA A 172 -20.01 -7.95 11.12
C ALA A 172 -20.12 -9.38 11.67
N THR A 173 -18.98 -10.01 11.99
CA THR A 173 -18.95 -11.43 12.37
C THR A 173 -18.66 -11.69 13.84
N ILE A 174 -18.54 -10.63 14.67
CA ILE A 174 -18.11 -10.78 16.08
C ILE A 174 -19.08 -11.62 16.90
N ASN A 175 -20.39 -11.51 16.62
CA ASN A 175 -21.46 -12.23 17.30
C ASN A 175 -21.69 -13.64 16.76
N LEU A 176 -21.06 -14.01 15.65
CA LEU A 176 -21.23 -15.32 15.04
C LEU A 176 -20.39 -16.38 15.77
N THR A 177 -20.92 -17.59 15.82
CA THR A 177 -20.13 -18.73 16.31
C THR A 177 -18.87 -18.93 15.42
N PRO A 178 -17.78 -19.51 15.96
CA PRO A 178 -16.54 -19.64 15.22
C PRO A 178 -16.69 -20.35 13.87
N ARG A 179 -17.58 -21.37 13.80
CA ARG A 179 -17.84 -22.11 12.55
C ARG A 179 -18.49 -21.24 11.49
N PHE A 180 -19.56 -20.53 11.85
CA PHE A 180 -20.25 -19.62 10.93
C PHE A 180 -19.35 -18.46 10.50
N ARG A 181 -18.52 -17.92 11.39
CA ARG A 181 -17.54 -16.88 11.06
C ARG A 181 -16.57 -17.35 9.95
N VAL A 182 -15.98 -18.54 10.10
CA VAL A 182 -15.08 -19.10 9.09
C VAL A 182 -15.81 -19.30 7.77
N MET A 183 -17.01 -19.87 7.78
CA MET A 183 -17.82 -20.06 6.56
C MET A 183 -18.10 -18.73 5.87
N THR A 184 -18.58 -17.71 6.59
CA THR A 184 -18.90 -16.40 6.03
C THR A 184 -17.65 -15.75 5.40
N LEU A 185 -16.53 -15.74 6.13
CA LEU A 185 -15.28 -15.15 5.63
C LEU A 185 -14.73 -15.89 4.41
N THR A 186 -14.87 -17.22 4.37
CA THR A 186 -14.48 -18.03 3.20
C THR A 186 -15.35 -17.73 2.00
N ILE A 187 -16.67 -17.59 2.17
CA ILE A 187 -17.60 -17.20 1.10
C ILE A 187 -17.25 -15.80 0.59
N CYS A 188 -17.03 -14.83 1.47
CA CYS A 188 -16.63 -13.47 1.09
C CYS A 188 -15.30 -13.46 0.32
N TRP A 189 -14.34 -14.31 0.73
CA TRP A 189 -13.06 -14.42 0.03
C TRP A 189 -13.22 -14.98 -1.39
N PHE A 190 -13.98 -16.07 -1.57
CA PHE A 190 -14.29 -16.60 -2.89
C PHE A 190 -15.07 -15.61 -3.75
N TRP A 191 -16.01 -14.87 -3.15
CA TRP A 191 -16.75 -13.82 -3.84
C TRP A 191 -15.83 -12.71 -4.33
N SER A 192 -14.94 -12.21 -3.49
CA SER A 192 -13.96 -11.18 -3.85
C SER A 192 -13.04 -11.64 -4.98
N TRP A 193 -12.63 -12.92 -4.98
CA TRP A 193 -11.83 -13.48 -6.05
C TRP A 193 -12.57 -13.43 -7.40
N ASN A 194 -13.81 -13.84 -7.44
CA ASN A 194 -14.62 -13.79 -8.66
C ASN A 194 -14.85 -12.35 -9.17
N TRP A 195 -15.00 -11.38 -8.27
CA TRP A 195 -15.11 -9.97 -8.65
C TRP A 195 -13.79 -9.42 -9.18
N GLY A 196 -12.68 -9.74 -8.58
CA GLY A 196 -11.36 -9.34 -9.04
C GLY A 196 -11.04 -9.80 -10.45
N ILE A 197 -11.40 -11.06 -10.78
CA ILE A 197 -11.27 -11.60 -12.14
C ILE A 197 -12.13 -10.83 -13.13
N ARG A 198 -13.39 -10.53 -12.79
CA ARG A 198 -14.32 -9.79 -13.69
C ARG A 198 -13.91 -8.34 -13.93
N ILE A 199 -13.23 -7.70 -13.01
CA ILE A 199 -12.72 -6.33 -13.18
C ILE A 199 -11.49 -6.36 -14.08
N GLY A 200 -10.56 -7.30 -13.89
CA GLY A 200 -9.39 -7.47 -14.74
C GLY A 200 -9.72 -7.75 -16.20
N ASP A 201 -10.80 -8.48 -16.47
CA ASP A 201 -11.27 -8.76 -17.83
C ASP A 201 -11.90 -7.55 -18.55
N ARG A 202 -12.20 -6.46 -17.85
CA ARG A 202 -12.77 -5.23 -18.45
C ARG A 202 -11.72 -4.15 -18.77
N GLU A 203 -10.51 -4.30 -18.25
CA GLU A 203 -9.40 -3.37 -18.48
C GLU A 203 -8.40 -3.89 -19.53
N CYS A 204 -8.62 -5.09 -20.08
CA CYS A 204 -7.95 -5.62 -21.28
C CYS A 204 -8.83 -5.40 -22.51
#